data_ccd41c24091f7e4228745ea9914b059c
#
_entry.id   ccd41c24091f7e4228745ea9914b059c
#
_cell.length_a   1.000
_cell.length_b   1.000
_cell.length_c   1.000
_cell.angle_alpha   90.00
_cell.angle_beta   90.00
_cell.angle_gamma   90.00
#
_symmetry.space_group_name_H-M   'P 1'
#
loop_
_entity.id
_entity.type
_entity.pdbx_description
1 polymer ?
#
loop_
_entity_poly.entity_id
_entity_poly.type
_entity_poly.pdbx_seq_one_letter_code
_entity_poly.pdbx_strand_id
1 'polypeptide(L)'
;MYASIEKLWLQGTAGRPPRLRRQIALTNQIALFGALATLPYQVFYLFYDIALYWPVFSLNMLFMAGYLTVLGFNRSHRYTYSRNLVLINACTQILVVTYFIGAAAGVHLFYYAIGSVQALIFIRHRTAVLVWLLGGLVTLFLVCQFLFSEAATPVPEAYVNWMFAVSVVGAMTLSGSFSHLFRKEIDHAEDQLIQSNRNLEKLSTTDKLTGLANRRSLDQFLNHDWSRAHQDQMPTSILMCDVDSFKAFNDHYGHQAGDDCLQAIARALRDVVRRPTDLVTRYGGEEFALVLPMTPEADARAIAERLRTRVEALQIPHAHSEVAPVVTISIGLSTLMPADEQPVAEVLAQADRALYRAKRQGRNRAVVHGETG
;
A
#
# COMPACT_ATOMS: atom_id res chain seq x y z
N MET A 1 -27.14 17.41 -9.15
CA MET A 1 -26.32 18.48 -8.57
C MET A 1 -24.92 18.01 -8.17
N TYR A 2 -24.77 16.90 -7.42
CA TYR A 2 -23.44 16.37 -7.02
C TYR A 2 -22.54 16.02 -8.21
N ALA A 3 -23.06 15.31 -9.22
CA ALA A 3 -22.33 14.93 -10.43
C ALA A 3 -21.87 16.13 -11.30
N SER A 4 -22.55 17.27 -11.21
CA SER A 4 -22.19 18.49 -11.95
C SER A 4 -21.04 19.23 -11.26
N ILE A 5 -21.01 19.24 -9.94
CA ILE A 5 -19.94 19.85 -9.13
C ILE A 5 -18.66 19.01 -9.27
N GLU A 6 -18.79 17.68 -9.28
CA GLU A 6 -17.66 16.77 -9.47
C GLU A 6 -16.97 16.97 -10.83
N LYS A 7 -17.73 17.26 -11.88
CA LYS A 7 -17.16 17.60 -13.20
C LYS A 7 -16.36 18.89 -13.19
N LEU A 8 -16.76 19.89 -12.39
CA LEU A 8 -16.05 21.17 -12.32
C LEU A 8 -14.70 21.04 -11.61
N TRP A 9 -14.65 20.34 -10.47
CA TRP A 9 -13.38 20.19 -9.75
C TRP A 9 -12.42 19.18 -10.39
N LEU A 10 -12.92 18.24 -11.23
CA LEU A 10 -12.08 17.34 -12.03
C LEU A 10 -11.66 17.93 -13.39
N GLN A 11 -12.01 19.17 -13.68
CA GLN A 11 -11.67 19.82 -14.95
C GLN A 11 -10.15 19.92 -15.14
N GLY A 12 -9.65 19.49 -16.29
CA GLY A 12 -8.21 19.48 -16.62
C GLY A 12 -7.41 18.28 -16.05
N THR A 13 -8.07 17.33 -15.37
CA THR A 13 -7.41 16.16 -14.75
C THR A 13 -7.29 14.95 -15.65
N ALA A 14 -8.04 14.88 -16.77
CA ALA A 14 -8.08 13.73 -17.64
C ALA A 14 -6.70 13.39 -18.24
N GLY A 15 -6.33 12.09 -18.21
CA GLY A 15 -5.05 11.60 -18.76
C GLY A 15 -3.79 12.02 -17.99
N ARG A 16 -3.94 12.58 -16.79
CA ARG A 16 -2.79 13.06 -16.01
C ARG A 16 -2.33 12.06 -14.97
N PRO A 17 -1.01 12.03 -14.64
CA PRO A 17 -0.47 11.23 -13.55
C PRO A 17 -1.21 11.52 -12.23
N PRO A 18 -1.39 10.54 -11.33
CA PRO A 18 -2.18 10.68 -10.11
C PRO A 18 -1.83 11.90 -9.27
N ARG A 19 -0.55 12.21 -9.10
CA ARG A 19 -0.08 13.39 -8.34
C ARG A 19 -0.53 14.71 -8.95
N LEU A 20 -0.37 14.86 -10.27
CA LEU A 20 -0.76 16.09 -10.97
C LEU A 20 -2.29 16.25 -11.01
N ARG A 21 -3.01 15.15 -11.26
CA ARG A 21 -4.46 15.09 -11.20
C ARG A 21 -5.00 15.63 -9.87
N ARG A 22 -4.39 15.21 -8.77
CA ARG A 22 -4.73 15.66 -7.42
C ARG A 22 -4.50 17.17 -7.23
N GLN A 23 -3.31 17.67 -7.61
CA GLN A 23 -3.00 19.10 -7.49
C GLN A 23 -3.99 19.97 -8.25
N ILE A 24 -4.38 19.56 -9.46
CA ILE A 24 -5.39 20.26 -10.27
C ILE A 24 -6.74 20.24 -9.56
N ALA A 25 -7.19 19.09 -9.09
CA ALA A 25 -8.48 18.96 -8.41
C ALA A 25 -8.55 19.83 -7.15
N LEU A 26 -7.51 19.83 -6.30
CA LEU A 26 -7.41 20.69 -5.12
C LEU A 26 -7.45 22.17 -5.48
N THR A 27 -6.72 22.59 -6.52
CA THR A 27 -6.70 23.99 -6.97
C THR A 27 -8.09 24.43 -7.47
N ASN A 28 -8.81 23.56 -8.21
CA ASN A 28 -10.18 23.83 -8.63
C ASN A 28 -11.15 23.93 -7.44
N GLN A 29 -11.02 23.04 -6.45
CA GLN A 29 -11.86 23.05 -5.25
C GLN A 29 -11.68 24.34 -4.44
N ILE A 30 -10.43 24.78 -4.25
CA ILE A 30 -10.13 26.04 -3.56
C ILE A 30 -10.76 27.23 -4.31
N ALA A 31 -10.63 27.26 -5.64
CA ALA A 31 -11.18 28.31 -6.45
C ALA A 31 -12.72 28.36 -6.35
N LEU A 32 -13.39 27.23 -6.46
CA LEU A 32 -14.84 27.13 -6.31
C LEU A 32 -15.31 27.54 -4.90
N PHE A 33 -14.58 27.03 -3.87
CA PHE A 33 -14.90 27.39 -2.49
C PHE A 33 -14.69 28.89 -2.22
N GLY A 34 -13.58 29.46 -2.70
CA GLY A 34 -13.31 30.91 -2.56
C GLY A 34 -14.40 31.77 -3.18
N ALA A 35 -14.85 31.40 -4.38
CA ALA A 35 -15.98 32.08 -5.03
C ALA A 35 -17.28 31.95 -4.21
N LEU A 36 -17.61 30.76 -3.72
CA LEU A 36 -18.81 30.49 -2.91
C LEU A 36 -18.76 31.21 -1.55
N ALA A 37 -17.61 31.20 -0.87
CA ALA A 37 -17.45 31.85 0.42
C ALA A 37 -17.59 33.39 0.35
N THR A 38 -17.41 33.98 -0.83
CA THR A 38 -17.58 35.40 -1.07
C THR A 38 -19.07 35.80 -1.18
N LEU A 39 -19.95 34.89 -1.60
CA LEU A 39 -21.36 35.19 -1.88
C LEU A 39 -22.15 35.80 -0.70
N PRO A 40 -22.04 35.33 0.55
CA PRO A 40 -22.78 35.91 1.67
C PRO A 40 -22.46 37.38 1.88
N TYR A 41 -21.19 37.77 1.70
CA TYR A 41 -20.75 39.16 1.82
C TYR A 41 -21.27 40.00 0.66
N GLN A 42 -21.27 39.51 -0.58
CA GLN A 42 -21.82 40.17 -1.74
C GLN A 42 -23.32 40.44 -1.59
N VAL A 43 -24.04 39.44 -1.06
CA VAL A 43 -25.48 39.61 -0.75
C VAL A 43 -25.69 40.74 0.27
N PHE A 44 -24.89 40.77 1.36
CA PHE A 44 -24.96 41.84 2.35
C PHE A 44 -24.69 43.19 1.71
N TYR A 45 -23.61 43.40 0.94
CA TYR A 45 -23.28 44.67 0.30
C TYR A 45 -24.37 45.14 -0.64
N LEU A 46 -24.97 44.23 -1.41
CA LEU A 46 -26.01 44.54 -2.38
C LEU A 46 -27.33 45.00 -1.73
N PHE A 47 -27.75 44.33 -0.65
CA PHE A 47 -29.07 44.56 -0.06
C PHE A 47 -29.06 45.54 1.10
N TYR A 48 -27.91 45.79 1.73
CA TYR A 48 -27.81 46.72 2.85
C TYR A 48 -27.60 48.18 2.36
N ASP A 49 -26.46 48.45 1.69
CA ASP A 49 -26.15 49.75 1.09
C ASP A 49 -25.06 49.61 0.02
N ILE A 50 -25.47 49.40 -1.22
CA ILE A 50 -24.55 49.18 -2.34
C ILE A 50 -23.69 50.43 -2.62
N ALA A 51 -24.20 51.63 -2.35
CA ALA A 51 -23.47 52.88 -2.61
C ALA A 51 -22.27 52.99 -1.65
N LEU A 52 -22.49 52.70 -0.37
CA LEU A 52 -21.43 52.68 0.65
C LEU A 52 -20.38 51.58 0.41
N TYR A 53 -20.83 50.37 0.08
CA TYR A 53 -19.95 49.21 -0.09
C TYR A 53 -19.50 48.99 -1.54
N TRP A 54 -19.79 49.88 -2.47
CA TRP A 54 -19.43 49.72 -3.89
C TRP A 54 -17.95 49.37 -4.13
N PRO A 55 -16.95 49.99 -3.43
CA PRO A 55 -15.55 49.66 -3.66
C PRO A 55 -15.22 48.20 -3.32
N VAL A 56 -15.65 47.66 -2.17
CA VAL A 56 -15.39 46.29 -1.77
C VAL A 56 -16.23 45.31 -2.58
N PHE A 57 -17.47 45.68 -2.95
CA PHE A 57 -18.32 44.88 -3.81
C PHE A 57 -17.67 44.63 -5.18
N SER A 58 -17.20 45.71 -5.84
CA SER A 58 -16.58 45.62 -7.17
C SER A 58 -15.25 44.84 -7.15
N LEU A 59 -14.41 45.07 -6.12
CA LEU A 59 -13.16 44.30 -5.94
C LEU A 59 -13.44 42.80 -5.71
N ASN A 60 -14.45 42.47 -4.91
CA ASN A 60 -14.85 41.07 -4.72
C ASN A 60 -15.35 40.42 -6.01
N MET A 61 -16.07 41.14 -6.89
CA MET A 61 -16.44 40.65 -8.21
C MET A 61 -15.20 40.33 -9.07
N LEU A 62 -14.15 41.15 -8.98
CA LEU A 62 -12.88 40.90 -9.65
C LEU A 62 -12.19 39.64 -9.11
N PHE A 63 -12.15 39.45 -7.78
CA PHE A 63 -11.60 38.26 -7.16
C PHE A 63 -12.39 36.98 -7.52
N MET A 64 -13.73 37.07 -7.60
CA MET A 64 -14.56 35.97 -8.08
C MET A 64 -14.23 35.60 -9.54
N ALA A 65 -14.04 36.58 -10.42
CA ALA A 65 -13.56 36.35 -11.78
C ALA A 65 -12.16 35.69 -11.79
N GLY A 66 -11.27 36.08 -10.87
CA GLY A 66 -9.97 35.49 -10.67
C GLY A 66 -10.06 33.98 -10.34
N TYR A 67 -10.97 33.60 -9.45
CA TYR A 67 -11.22 32.18 -9.15
C TYR A 67 -11.74 31.40 -10.37
N LEU A 68 -12.64 31.95 -11.16
CA LEU A 68 -13.11 31.31 -12.39
C LEU A 68 -12.00 31.17 -13.43
N THR A 69 -11.07 32.11 -13.49
CA THR A 69 -9.89 32.07 -14.38
C THR A 69 -8.96 30.89 -13.99
N VAL A 70 -8.88 30.53 -12.72
CA VAL A 70 -8.14 29.35 -12.25
C VAL A 70 -8.63 28.08 -12.94
N LEU A 71 -9.96 27.87 -13.05
CA LEU A 71 -10.56 26.74 -13.75
C LEU A 71 -10.19 26.74 -15.24
N GLY A 72 -10.20 27.94 -15.88
CA GLY A 72 -9.78 28.12 -17.26
C GLY A 72 -8.32 27.74 -17.50
N PHE A 73 -7.40 28.13 -16.62
CA PHE A 73 -5.99 27.76 -16.70
C PHE A 73 -5.77 26.26 -16.53
N ASN A 74 -6.50 25.61 -15.63
CA ASN A 74 -6.44 24.16 -15.46
C ASN A 74 -6.97 23.42 -16.68
N ARG A 75 -8.03 23.91 -17.32
CA ARG A 75 -8.54 23.38 -18.59
C ARG A 75 -7.52 23.54 -19.72
N SER A 76 -6.79 24.67 -19.74
CA SER A 76 -5.76 24.98 -20.74
C SER A 76 -4.38 24.40 -20.40
N HIS A 77 -4.30 23.48 -19.42
CA HIS A 77 -3.08 22.81 -18.99
C HIS A 77 -1.97 23.73 -18.42
N ARG A 78 -2.33 24.92 -17.98
CA ARG A 78 -1.41 25.91 -17.38
C ARG A 78 -1.40 25.85 -15.84
N TYR A 79 -1.07 24.68 -15.30
CA TYR A 79 -1.23 24.33 -13.87
C TYR A 79 -0.41 25.19 -12.91
N THR A 80 0.80 25.59 -13.29
CA THR A 80 1.65 26.46 -12.47
C THR A 80 1.01 27.84 -12.30
N TYR A 81 0.47 28.40 -13.38
CA TYR A 81 -0.23 29.68 -13.33
C TYR A 81 -1.51 29.60 -12.50
N SER A 82 -2.28 28.54 -12.69
CA SER A 82 -3.51 28.26 -11.92
C SER A 82 -3.22 28.21 -10.42
N ARG A 83 -2.21 27.41 -10.03
CA ARG A 83 -1.81 27.26 -8.62
C ARG A 83 -1.38 28.58 -7.98
N ASN A 84 -0.54 29.35 -8.65
CA ASN A 84 -0.05 30.61 -8.13
C ASN A 84 -1.18 31.67 -8.08
N LEU A 85 -2.01 31.70 -9.12
CA LEU A 85 -3.16 32.64 -9.17
C LEU A 85 -4.13 32.40 -8.02
N VAL A 86 -4.51 31.14 -7.73
CA VAL A 86 -5.48 30.86 -6.67
C VAL A 86 -4.97 31.30 -5.30
N LEU A 87 -3.67 31.10 -5.00
CA LEU A 87 -3.08 31.52 -3.74
C LEU A 87 -3.00 33.08 -3.63
N ILE A 88 -2.45 33.71 -4.66
CA ILE A 88 -2.35 35.19 -4.69
C ILE A 88 -3.74 35.82 -4.59
N ASN A 89 -4.69 35.34 -5.40
CA ASN A 89 -6.06 35.84 -5.43
C ASN A 89 -6.73 35.74 -4.04
N ALA A 90 -6.63 34.57 -3.38
CA ALA A 90 -7.21 34.35 -2.06
C ALA A 90 -6.54 35.22 -0.99
N CYS A 91 -5.20 35.26 -0.95
CA CYS A 91 -4.48 36.07 0.03
C CYS A 91 -4.77 37.56 -0.12
N THR A 92 -4.79 38.07 -1.37
CA THR A 92 -5.07 39.49 -1.64
C THR A 92 -6.53 39.81 -1.33
N GLN A 93 -7.48 38.96 -1.68
CA GLN A 93 -8.89 39.16 -1.37
C GLN A 93 -9.12 39.28 0.14
N ILE A 94 -8.58 38.33 0.94
CA ILE A 94 -8.73 38.33 2.40
C ILE A 94 -8.16 39.63 2.97
N LEU A 95 -6.99 40.10 2.51
CA LEU A 95 -6.36 41.34 2.95
C LEU A 95 -7.26 42.55 2.64
N VAL A 96 -7.70 42.65 1.40
CA VAL A 96 -8.53 43.78 0.90
C VAL A 96 -9.88 43.81 1.61
N VAL A 97 -10.56 42.69 1.71
CA VAL A 97 -11.86 42.61 2.38
C VAL A 97 -11.72 42.97 3.86
N THR A 98 -10.69 42.46 4.57
CA THR A 98 -10.46 42.80 5.97
C THR A 98 -10.16 44.30 6.16
N TYR A 99 -9.43 44.93 5.24
CA TYR A 99 -9.21 46.37 5.27
C TYR A 99 -10.54 47.17 5.22
N PHE A 100 -11.47 46.78 4.34
CA PHE A 100 -12.73 47.48 4.18
C PHE A 100 -13.71 47.28 5.35
N ILE A 101 -13.89 46.02 5.80
CA ILE A 101 -14.94 45.68 6.79
C ILE A 101 -14.42 45.45 8.20
N GLY A 102 -13.10 45.54 8.41
CA GLY A 102 -12.44 45.40 9.71
C GLY A 102 -12.18 43.92 10.12
N ALA A 103 -11.20 43.74 11.00
CA ALA A 103 -10.84 42.44 11.53
C ALA A 103 -11.97 41.80 12.36
N ALA A 104 -12.84 42.60 13.00
CA ALA A 104 -13.96 42.11 13.78
C ALA A 104 -14.95 41.22 12.97
N ALA A 105 -15.02 41.39 11.65
CA ALA A 105 -15.80 40.51 10.77
C ALA A 105 -15.19 39.12 10.56
N GLY A 106 -13.97 38.85 10.99
CA GLY A 106 -13.34 37.56 11.02
C GLY A 106 -12.84 37.01 9.68
N VAL A 107 -12.89 37.77 8.57
CA VAL A 107 -12.51 37.26 7.23
C VAL A 107 -11.05 36.78 7.19
N HIS A 108 -10.14 37.37 7.93
CA HIS A 108 -8.74 36.99 8.01
C HIS A 108 -8.51 35.58 8.61
N LEU A 109 -9.53 34.99 9.27
CA LEU A 109 -9.48 33.60 9.73
C LEU A 109 -9.30 32.61 8.57
N PHE A 110 -9.67 32.93 7.35
CA PHE A 110 -9.42 32.11 6.17
C PHE A 110 -7.93 31.87 5.89
N TYR A 111 -7.00 32.68 6.43
CA TYR A 111 -5.57 32.40 6.33
C TYR A 111 -5.18 31.08 7.02
N TYR A 112 -5.84 30.68 8.11
CA TYR A 112 -5.65 29.36 8.75
C TYR A 112 -6.04 28.22 7.81
N ALA A 113 -7.18 28.38 7.12
CA ALA A 113 -7.64 27.38 6.16
C ALA A 113 -6.68 27.27 4.96
N ILE A 114 -6.16 28.40 4.44
CA ILE A 114 -5.16 28.39 3.37
C ILE A 114 -3.85 27.73 3.85
N GLY A 115 -3.40 28.03 5.06
CA GLY A 115 -2.20 27.44 5.68
C GLY A 115 -2.27 25.91 5.76
N SER A 116 -3.44 25.35 6.09
CA SER A 116 -3.63 23.90 6.16
C SER A 116 -3.54 23.21 4.80
N VAL A 117 -3.83 23.92 3.71
CA VAL A 117 -3.91 23.36 2.35
C VAL A 117 -2.62 23.54 1.55
N GLN A 118 -1.83 24.57 1.84
CA GLN A 118 -0.64 24.90 1.04
C GLN A 118 0.34 23.74 0.91
N ALA A 119 0.52 22.93 1.97
CA ALA A 119 1.39 21.77 1.96
C ALA A 119 0.96 20.73 0.90
N LEU A 120 -0.35 20.61 0.65
CA LEU A 120 -0.90 19.69 -0.35
C LEU A 120 -0.73 20.18 -1.79
N ILE A 121 -0.76 21.50 -1.99
CA ILE A 121 -0.62 22.13 -3.31
C ILE A 121 0.86 22.15 -3.72
N PHE A 122 1.79 22.33 -2.76
CA PHE A 122 3.22 22.52 -3.00
C PHE A 122 4.08 21.30 -2.62
N ILE A 123 3.57 20.08 -2.70
CA ILE A 123 4.21 18.80 -2.29
C ILE A 123 5.66 18.62 -2.82
N ARG A 124 6.03 19.28 -3.92
CA ARG A 124 7.36 19.11 -4.56
C ARG A 124 8.39 20.16 -4.12
N HIS A 125 8.02 21.11 -3.30
CA HIS A 125 8.93 22.18 -2.89
C HIS A 125 9.74 21.77 -1.65
N ARG A 126 10.95 22.36 -1.53
CA ARG A 126 11.79 22.20 -0.35
C ARG A 126 11.02 22.66 0.89
N THR A 127 11.18 21.99 2.01
CA THR A 127 10.56 22.33 3.29
C THR A 127 10.68 23.83 3.62
N ALA A 128 11.82 24.45 3.28
CA ALA A 128 12.04 25.87 3.42
C ALA A 128 11.01 26.75 2.71
N VAL A 129 10.57 26.38 1.49
CA VAL A 129 9.54 27.14 0.75
C VAL A 129 8.20 27.09 1.48
N LEU A 130 7.83 25.92 2.02
CA LEU A 130 6.60 25.79 2.79
C LEU A 130 6.64 26.60 4.07
N VAL A 131 7.79 26.64 4.76
CA VAL A 131 7.98 27.46 5.96
C VAL A 131 7.86 28.96 5.64
N TRP A 132 8.46 29.43 4.54
CA TRP A 132 8.34 30.82 4.10
C TRP A 132 6.91 31.20 3.71
N LEU A 133 6.21 30.32 3.01
CA LEU A 133 4.80 30.54 2.67
C LEU A 133 3.93 30.60 3.91
N LEU A 134 4.14 29.71 4.89
CA LEU A 134 3.42 29.72 6.15
C LEU A 134 3.73 30.99 6.94
N GLY A 135 5.01 31.37 7.03
CA GLY A 135 5.42 32.63 7.67
C GLY A 135 4.75 33.86 7.04
N GLY A 136 4.64 33.87 5.71
CA GLY A 136 3.93 34.95 4.98
C GLY A 136 2.43 35.00 5.32
N LEU A 137 1.76 33.84 5.42
CA LEU A 137 0.34 33.77 5.82
C LEU A 137 0.13 34.27 7.27
N VAL A 138 1.02 33.85 8.19
CA VAL A 138 0.98 34.31 9.57
C VAL A 138 1.18 35.83 9.63
N THR A 139 2.14 36.36 8.87
CA THR A 139 2.36 37.80 8.78
C THR A 139 1.11 38.54 8.26
N LEU A 140 0.49 38.07 7.17
CA LEU A 140 -0.73 38.65 6.64
C LEU A 140 -1.89 38.60 7.65
N PHE A 141 -2.01 37.49 8.37
CA PHE A 141 -3.00 37.37 9.45
C PHE A 141 -2.78 38.42 10.55
N LEU A 142 -1.54 38.58 11.01
CA LEU A 142 -1.20 39.56 12.05
C LEU A 142 -1.40 41.01 11.55
N VAL A 143 -1.04 41.28 10.31
CA VAL A 143 -1.35 42.59 9.68
C VAL A 143 -2.84 42.84 9.69
N CYS A 144 -3.67 41.91 9.26
CA CYS A 144 -5.12 42.04 9.29
C CYS A 144 -5.64 42.30 10.72
N GLN A 145 -5.17 41.52 11.67
CA GLN A 145 -5.63 41.56 13.07
C GLN A 145 -5.30 42.85 13.77
N PHE A 146 -4.08 43.39 13.57
CA PHE A 146 -3.60 44.54 14.33
C PHE A 146 -3.68 45.88 13.58
N LEU A 147 -3.49 45.88 12.24
CA LEU A 147 -3.53 47.11 11.47
C LEU A 147 -4.93 47.48 10.93
N PHE A 148 -5.80 46.47 10.75
CA PHE A 148 -7.15 46.66 10.23
C PHE A 148 -8.21 46.40 11.30
N SER A 149 -7.92 46.76 12.56
CA SER A 149 -8.85 46.69 13.70
C SER A 149 -10.07 47.57 13.46
N GLU A 150 -9.86 48.75 12.84
CA GLU A 150 -10.94 49.66 12.41
C GLU A 150 -11.26 49.42 10.94
N ALA A 151 -12.54 49.40 10.61
CA ALA A 151 -13.02 49.18 9.25
C ALA A 151 -12.93 50.51 8.45
N ALA A 152 -12.39 50.47 7.24
CA ALA A 152 -12.41 51.63 6.32
C ALA A 152 -13.84 51.97 5.90
N THR A 153 -14.75 51.00 5.88
CA THR A 153 -16.18 51.17 5.66
C THR A 153 -16.92 50.58 6.86
N PRO A 154 -17.50 51.37 7.76
CA PRO A 154 -18.12 50.90 8.98
C PRO A 154 -19.23 49.89 8.71
N VAL A 155 -19.21 48.75 9.42
CA VAL A 155 -20.27 47.74 9.41
C VAL A 155 -21.03 47.86 10.73
N PRO A 156 -22.38 47.91 10.71
CA PRO A 156 -23.17 47.99 11.95
C PRO A 156 -22.92 46.75 12.82
N GLU A 157 -22.83 46.96 14.13
CA GLU A 157 -22.50 45.89 15.09
C GLU A 157 -23.38 44.62 14.98
N ALA A 158 -24.66 44.82 14.69
CA ALA A 158 -25.59 43.73 14.49
C ALA A 158 -25.16 42.74 13.37
N TYR A 159 -24.49 43.24 12.34
CA TYR A 159 -24.02 42.44 11.20
C TYR A 159 -22.58 41.95 11.37
N VAL A 160 -21.75 42.63 12.16
CA VAL A 160 -20.37 42.19 12.42
C VAL A 160 -20.34 40.78 13.03
N ASN A 161 -21.17 40.52 14.05
CA ASN A 161 -21.27 39.21 14.69
C ASN A 161 -21.74 38.15 13.72
N TRP A 162 -22.69 38.46 12.84
CA TRP A 162 -23.14 37.55 11.79
C TRP A 162 -22.01 37.26 10.78
N MET A 163 -21.29 38.26 10.32
CA MET A 163 -20.15 38.12 9.41
C MET A 163 -19.03 37.27 10.05
N PHE A 164 -18.74 37.51 11.32
CA PHE A 164 -17.78 36.70 12.07
C PHE A 164 -18.20 35.25 12.12
N ALA A 165 -19.45 34.95 12.46
CA ALA A 165 -19.98 33.58 12.48
C ALA A 165 -19.88 32.91 11.10
N VAL A 166 -20.24 33.63 10.02
CA VAL A 166 -20.08 33.13 8.64
C VAL A 166 -18.62 32.87 8.29
N SER A 167 -17.70 33.75 8.71
CA SER A 167 -16.25 33.57 8.50
C SER A 167 -15.75 32.31 9.22
N VAL A 168 -16.12 32.11 10.49
CA VAL A 168 -15.72 30.94 11.31
C VAL A 168 -16.25 29.67 10.67
N VAL A 169 -17.55 29.61 10.38
CA VAL A 169 -18.16 28.41 9.74
C VAL A 169 -17.52 28.13 8.39
N GLY A 170 -17.27 29.16 7.57
CA GLY A 170 -16.62 29.02 6.28
C GLY A 170 -15.17 28.48 6.42
N ALA A 171 -14.37 29.07 7.29
CA ALA A 171 -12.99 28.63 7.52
C ALA A 171 -12.91 27.19 8.10
N MET A 172 -13.80 26.86 9.04
CA MET A 172 -13.91 25.49 9.59
C MET A 172 -14.35 24.48 8.53
N THR A 173 -15.37 24.80 7.73
CA THR A 173 -15.85 23.93 6.65
C THR A 173 -14.77 23.68 5.61
N LEU A 174 -14.04 24.73 5.24
CA LEU A 174 -12.91 24.62 4.30
C LEU A 174 -11.82 23.72 4.88
N SER A 175 -11.35 23.98 6.11
CA SER A 175 -10.33 23.18 6.77
C SER A 175 -10.75 21.72 6.99
N GLY A 176 -11.98 21.49 7.41
CA GLY A 176 -12.56 20.15 7.58
C GLY A 176 -12.64 19.36 6.27
N SER A 177 -13.08 20.01 5.19
CA SER A 177 -13.15 19.39 3.86
C SER A 177 -11.76 18.96 3.37
N PHE A 178 -10.74 19.79 3.57
CA PHE A 178 -9.37 19.42 3.21
C PHE A 178 -8.78 18.34 4.09
N SER A 179 -9.06 18.35 5.39
CA SER A 179 -8.64 17.27 6.30
C SER A 179 -9.25 15.93 5.90
N HIS A 180 -10.52 15.91 5.51
CA HIS A 180 -11.19 14.71 5.01
C HIS A 180 -10.57 14.20 3.71
N LEU A 181 -10.32 15.09 2.74
CA LEU A 181 -9.65 14.72 1.49
C LEU A 181 -8.23 14.19 1.72
N PHE A 182 -7.49 14.78 2.65
CA PHE A 182 -6.15 14.37 3.01
C PHE A 182 -6.13 12.96 3.64
N ARG A 183 -7.06 12.71 4.57
CA ARG A 183 -7.21 11.39 5.18
C ARG A 183 -7.49 10.32 4.13
N LYS A 184 -8.46 10.53 3.27
CA LYS A 184 -8.80 9.59 2.19
C LYS A 184 -7.60 9.24 1.29
N GLU A 185 -6.73 10.20 1.05
CA GLU A 185 -5.52 10.00 0.25
C GLU A 185 -4.44 9.20 1.01
N ILE A 186 -4.28 9.44 2.32
CA ILE A 186 -3.38 8.66 3.16
C ILE A 186 -3.84 7.20 3.19
N ASP A 187 -5.12 6.97 3.45
CA ASP A 187 -5.72 5.63 3.51
C ASP A 187 -5.48 4.88 2.18
N HIS A 188 -5.69 5.53 1.04
CA HIS A 188 -5.39 4.92 -0.27
C HIS A 188 -3.90 4.63 -0.50
N ALA A 189 -3.01 5.51 -0.07
CA ALA A 189 -1.57 5.29 -0.20
C ALA A 189 -1.08 4.14 0.69
N GLU A 190 -1.64 4.02 1.89
CA GLU A 190 -1.37 2.93 2.83
C GLU A 190 -1.86 1.58 2.27
N ASP A 191 -3.08 1.52 1.75
CA ASP A 191 -3.62 0.33 1.09
C ASP A 191 -2.75 -0.11 -0.09
N GLN A 192 -2.29 0.82 -0.93
CA GLN A 192 -1.39 0.51 -2.03
C GLN A 192 -0.03 -0.01 -1.55
N LEU A 193 0.51 0.54 -0.47
CA LEU A 193 1.77 0.09 0.13
C LEU A 193 1.63 -1.33 0.70
N ILE A 194 0.55 -1.61 1.42
CA ILE A 194 0.24 -2.94 1.95
C ILE A 194 0.09 -3.96 0.82
N GLN A 195 -0.64 -3.62 -0.23
CA GLN A 195 -0.80 -4.48 -1.43
C GLN A 195 0.54 -4.74 -2.13
N SER A 196 1.35 -3.70 -2.30
CA SER A 196 2.69 -3.82 -2.90
C SER A 196 3.61 -4.70 -2.05
N ASN A 197 3.61 -4.51 -0.73
CA ASN A 197 4.39 -5.35 0.18
C ASN A 197 3.93 -6.81 0.15
N ARG A 198 2.63 -7.07 0.17
CA ARG A 198 2.08 -8.43 0.03
C ARG A 198 2.49 -9.09 -1.29
N ASN A 199 2.50 -8.34 -2.38
CA ASN A 199 2.95 -8.86 -3.68
C ASN A 199 4.46 -9.15 -3.69
N LEU A 200 5.28 -8.28 -3.08
CA LEU A 200 6.71 -8.52 -2.91
C LEU A 200 6.98 -9.75 -2.03
N GLU A 201 6.23 -9.92 -0.95
CA GLU A 201 6.30 -11.10 -0.10
C GLU A 201 5.95 -12.38 -0.87
N LYS A 202 4.86 -12.38 -1.66
CA LYS A 202 4.51 -13.53 -2.52
C LYS A 202 5.61 -13.85 -3.53
N LEU A 203 6.21 -12.85 -4.17
CA LEU A 203 7.33 -13.05 -5.08
C LEU A 203 8.58 -13.59 -4.38
N SER A 204 8.75 -13.32 -3.08
CA SER A 204 9.88 -13.76 -2.26
C SER A 204 9.66 -15.10 -1.57
N THR A 205 8.45 -15.66 -1.53
CA THR A 205 8.09 -16.85 -0.75
C THR A 205 7.75 -18.07 -1.61
N THR A 206 7.63 -17.90 -2.93
CA THR A 206 7.36 -19.01 -3.87
C THR A 206 8.52 -19.24 -4.81
N ASP A 207 8.76 -20.51 -5.16
CA ASP A 207 9.69 -20.89 -6.22
C ASP A 207 9.05 -20.64 -7.60
N LYS A 208 9.75 -19.90 -8.45
CA LYS A 208 9.23 -19.47 -9.75
C LYS A 208 9.00 -20.62 -10.74
N LEU A 209 9.78 -21.71 -10.62
CA LEU A 209 9.68 -22.84 -11.54
C LEU A 209 8.49 -23.73 -11.16
N THR A 210 8.39 -24.09 -9.89
CA THR A 210 7.45 -25.11 -9.43
C THR A 210 6.15 -24.54 -8.84
N GLY A 211 6.13 -23.26 -8.46
CA GLY A 211 5.02 -22.61 -7.76
C GLY A 211 4.80 -23.13 -6.33
N LEU A 212 5.71 -23.96 -5.81
CA LEU A 212 5.75 -24.34 -4.40
C LEU A 212 6.30 -23.23 -3.54
N ALA A 213 6.16 -23.33 -2.23
CA ALA A 213 6.93 -22.51 -1.31
C ALA A 213 8.44 -22.67 -1.58
N ASN A 214 9.22 -21.63 -1.36
CA ASN A 214 10.67 -21.69 -1.48
C ASN A 214 11.34 -21.93 -0.11
N ARG A 215 12.66 -22.12 -0.09
CA ARG A 215 13.45 -22.33 1.13
C ARG A 215 13.20 -21.25 2.19
N ARG A 216 13.05 -19.99 1.78
CA ARG A 216 12.76 -18.89 2.71
C ARG A 216 11.42 -19.06 3.42
N SER A 217 10.40 -19.55 2.70
CA SER A 217 9.11 -19.88 3.30
C SER A 217 9.22 -21.03 4.31
N LEU A 218 10.05 -22.04 4.01
CA LEU A 218 10.34 -23.10 4.96
C LEU A 218 10.97 -22.54 6.24
N ASP A 219 12.01 -21.70 6.10
CA ASP A 219 12.70 -21.10 7.25
C ASP A 219 11.74 -20.22 8.08
N GLN A 220 10.86 -19.46 7.43
CA GLN A 220 9.83 -18.67 8.10
C GLN A 220 8.81 -19.53 8.83
N PHE A 221 8.31 -20.58 8.20
CA PHE A 221 7.38 -21.54 8.77
C PHE A 221 7.99 -22.22 10.00
N LEU A 222 9.21 -22.71 9.87
CA LEU A 222 9.91 -23.37 10.95
C LEU A 222 10.21 -22.44 12.15
N ASN A 223 10.46 -21.16 11.90
CA ASN A 223 10.70 -20.18 12.98
C ASN A 223 9.42 -19.70 13.68
N HIS A 224 8.30 -19.62 12.97
CA HIS A 224 7.06 -19.03 13.48
C HIS A 224 6.08 -20.09 13.99
N ASP A 225 5.83 -21.13 13.20
CA ASP A 225 4.79 -22.13 13.49
C ASP A 225 5.31 -23.31 14.32
N TRP A 226 6.63 -23.51 14.33
CA TRP A 226 7.29 -24.50 15.17
C TRP A 226 7.04 -24.28 16.66
N SER A 227 7.19 -23.05 17.14
CA SER A 227 6.92 -22.68 18.52
C SER A 227 5.47 -22.99 18.92
N ARG A 228 4.54 -22.89 17.98
CA ARG A 228 3.11 -23.16 18.19
C ARG A 228 2.83 -24.66 18.25
N ALA A 229 3.40 -25.46 17.33
CA ALA A 229 3.29 -26.90 17.36
C ALA A 229 3.87 -27.51 18.65
N HIS A 230 4.95 -26.92 19.14
CA HIS A 230 5.58 -27.33 20.42
C HIS A 230 4.69 -26.99 21.62
N GLN A 231 4.01 -25.81 21.63
CA GLN A 231 3.05 -25.43 22.66
C GLN A 231 1.82 -26.34 22.69
N ASP A 232 1.36 -26.81 21.55
CA ASP A 232 0.19 -27.69 21.41
C ASP A 232 0.52 -29.16 21.70
N GLN A 233 1.75 -29.49 22.05
CA GLN A 233 2.25 -30.86 22.34
C GLN A 233 1.94 -31.88 21.23
N MET A 234 1.95 -31.45 19.97
CA MET A 234 1.63 -32.30 18.82
C MET A 234 2.89 -32.68 18.03
N PRO A 235 3.04 -33.95 17.61
CA PRO A 235 4.20 -34.40 16.84
C PRO A 235 4.27 -33.66 15.49
N THR A 236 5.46 -33.26 15.08
CA THR A 236 5.69 -32.63 13.76
C THR A 236 6.75 -33.39 13.00
N SER A 237 6.43 -33.80 11.78
CA SER A 237 7.34 -34.55 10.92
C SER A 237 7.90 -33.66 9.82
N ILE A 238 9.19 -33.83 9.51
CA ILE A 238 9.91 -33.20 8.40
C ILE A 238 10.40 -34.25 7.45
N LEU A 239 10.11 -34.05 6.16
CA LEU A 239 10.60 -34.88 5.09
C LEU A 239 11.54 -34.08 4.20
N MET A 240 12.74 -34.66 3.92
CA MET A 240 13.63 -34.17 2.88
C MET A 240 13.57 -35.12 1.71
N CYS A 241 13.31 -34.61 0.51
CA CYS A 241 13.18 -35.39 -0.72
C CYS A 241 14.20 -34.90 -1.76
N ASP A 242 14.73 -35.83 -2.54
CA ASP A 242 15.66 -35.50 -3.62
C ASP A 242 15.37 -36.41 -4.83
N VAL A 243 15.47 -35.85 -6.02
CA VAL A 243 15.22 -36.57 -7.27
C VAL A 243 16.43 -37.41 -7.63
N ASP A 244 16.22 -38.70 -7.69
CA ASP A 244 17.31 -39.66 -7.91
C ASP A 244 17.95 -39.46 -9.29
N SER A 245 19.30 -39.39 -9.30
CA SER A 245 20.11 -39.22 -10.53
C SER A 245 19.72 -38.06 -11.43
N PHE A 246 19.19 -36.97 -10.86
CA PHE A 246 18.65 -35.82 -11.63
C PHE A 246 19.71 -35.14 -12.51
N LYS A 247 20.96 -35.14 -12.09
CA LYS A 247 22.06 -34.64 -12.94
C LYS A 247 22.16 -35.44 -14.23
N ALA A 248 22.14 -36.80 -14.15
CA ALA A 248 22.19 -37.66 -15.32
C ALA A 248 20.95 -37.49 -16.23
N PHE A 249 19.79 -37.16 -15.64
CA PHE A 249 18.58 -36.79 -16.37
C PHE A 249 18.81 -35.50 -17.20
N ASN A 250 19.32 -34.44 -16.56
CA ASN A 250 19.59 -33.18 -17.23
C ASN A 250 20.65 -33.30 -18.32
N ASP A 251 21.72 -34.11 -18.05
CA ASP A 251 22.80 -34.30 -19.01
C ASP A 251 22.31 -35.05 -20.26
N HIS A 252 21.28 -35.91 -20.13
CA HIS A 252 20.72 -36.69 -21.23
C HIS A 252 19.57 -35.95 -21.97
N TYR A 253 18.61 -35.39 -21.22
CA TYR A 253 17.37 -34.79 -21.80
C TYR A 253 17.40 -33.27 -21.89
N GLY A 254 18.43 -32.61 -21.35
CA GLY A 254 18.58 -31.15 -21.30
C GLY A 254 17.84 -30.50 -20.15
N HIS A 255 18.26 -29.28 -19.80
CA HIS A 255 17.71 -28.52 -18.67
C HIS A 255 16.22 -28.23 -18.77
N GLN A 256 15.68 -27.99 -19.97
CA GLN A 256 14.26 -27.72 -20.13
C GLN A 256 13.39 -28.93 -19.76
N ALA A 257 13.83 -30.15 -20.14
CA ALA A 257 13.16 -31.38 -19.73
C ALA A 257 13.28 -31.60 -18.21
N GLY A 258 14.42 -31.20 -17.62
CA GLY A 258 14.60 -31.19 -16.17
C GLY A 258 13.64 -30.25 -15.45
N ASP A 259 13.43 -29.05 -15.98
CA ASP A 259 12.46 -28.10 -15.45
C ASP A 259 11.02 -28.64 -15.51
N ASP A 260 10.62 -29.25 -16.61
CA ASP A 260 9.31 -29.89 -16.79
C ASP A 260 9.12 -31.07 -15.83
N CYS A 261 10.18 -31.85 -15.62
CA CYS A 261 10.22 -32.94 -14.64
C CYS A 261 10.00 -32.42 -13.21
N LEU A 262 10.72 -31.39 -12.80
CA LEU A 262 10.58 -30.79 -11.47
C LEU A 262 9.18 -30.20 -11.26
N GLN A 263 8.57 -29.60 -12.27
CA GLN A 263 7.19 -29.13 -12.21
C GLN A 263 6.18 -30.28 -12.05
N ALA A 264 6.41 -31.41 -12.75
CA ALA A 264 5.56 -32.59 -12.62
C ALA A 264 5.66 -33.21 -11.22
N ILE A 265 6.86 -33.33 -10.69
CA ILE A 265 7.11 -33.79 -9.32
C ILE A 265 6.43 -32.84 -8.30
N ALA A 266 6.62 -31.55 -8.43
CA ALA A 266 6.01 -30.56 -7.55
C ALA A 266 4.48 -30.69 -7.48
N ARG A 267 3.83 -30.92 -8.64
CA ARG A 267 2.38 -31.18 -8.70
C ARG A 267 2.02 -32.48 -7.97
N ALA A 268 2.80 -33.55 -8.21
CA ALA A 268 2.58 -34.85 -7.57
C ALA A 268 2.70 -34.77 -6.04
N LEU A 269 3.70 -34.03 -5.53
CA LEU A 269 3.88 -33.81 -4.09
C LEU A 269 2.68 -33.05 -3.50
N ARG A 270 2.22 -31.99 -4.16
CA ARG A 270 1.07 -31.19 -3.73
C ARG A 270 -0.24 -32.00 -3.73
N ASP A 271 -0.41 -32.91 -4.69
CA ASP A 271 -1.59 -33.76 -4.79
C ASP A 271 -1.71 -34.75 -3.61
N VAL A 272 -0.60 -35.16 -3.05
CA VAL A 272 -0.55 -36.09 -1.90
C VAL A 272 -0.75 -35.35 -0.59
N VAL A 273 -0.19 -34.13 -0.46
CA VAL A 273 -0.18 -33.31 0.75
C VAL A 273 -1.18 -32.16 0.59
N ARG A 274 -2.39 -32.34 1.14
CA ARG A 274 -3.53 -31.45 0.89
C ARG A 274 -3.98 -30.63 2.09
N ARG A 275 -3.44 -30.89 3.30
CA ARG A 275 -3.87 -30.16 4.49
C ARG A 275 -3.37 -28.70 4.39
N PRO A 276 -4.21 -27.70 4.73
CA PRO A 276 -3.78 -26.30 4.72
C PRO A 276 -2.63 -25.99 5.69
N THR A 277 -2.43 -26.85 6.67
CA THR A 277 -1.37 -26.75 7.68
C THR A 277 -0.04 -27.32 7.20
N ASP A 278 -0.05 -28.14 6.14
CA ASP A 278 1.15 -28.79 5.64
C ASP A 278 1.88 -27.87 4.67
N LEU A 279 3.20 -27.87 4.72
CA LEU A 279 4.02 -27.09 3.82
C LEU A 279 4.79 -27.99 2.87
N VAL A 280 4.67 -27.75 1.56
CA VAL A 280 5.49 -28.37 0.52
C VAL A 280 6.37 -27.30 -0.10
N THR A 281 7.69 -27.55 -0.09
CA THR A 281 8.69 -26.54 -0.45
C THR A 281 9.68 -27.12 -1.46
N ARG A 282 10.08 -26.30 -2.44
CA ARG A 282 11.33 -26.56 -3.18
C ARG A 282 12.47 -25.97 -2.37
N TYR A 283 13.32 -26.87 -1.82
CA TYR A 283 14.42 -26.48 -0.94
C TYR A 283 15.61 -25.89 -1.73
N GLY A 284 15.92 -26.49 -2.90
CA GLY A 284 16.93 -26.00 -3.83
C GLY A 284 17.25 -27.01 -4.92
N GLY A 285 17.53 -26.60 -6.13
CA GLY A 285 17.84 -27.49 -7.22
C GLY A 285 16.75 -28.56 -7.45
N GLU A 286 17.10 -29.82 -7.22
CA GLU A 286 16.23 -30.99 -7.28
C GLU A 286 15.70 -31.46 -5.91
N GLU A 287 15.92 -30.65 -4.85
CA GLU A 287 15.54 -31.00 -3.49
C GLU A 287 14.21 -30.36 -3.10
N PHE A 288 13.36 -31.12 -2.42
CA PHE A 288 12.10 -30.69 -1.85
C PHE A 288 12.07 -30.96 -0.34
N ALA A 289 11.41 -30.10 0.41
CA ALA A 289 11.17 -30.30 1.84
C ALA A 289 9.67 -30.20 2.14
N LEU A 290 9.21 -31.05 3.04
CA LEU A 290 7.84 -31.02 3.51
C LEU A 290 7.84 -30.91 5.04
N VAL A 291 6.92 -30.07 5.57
CA VAL A 291 6.64 -30.02 7.00
C VAL A 291 5.20 -30.41 7.21
N LEU A 292 5.01 -31.40 8.07
CA LEU A 292 3.72 -32.02 8.38
C LEU A 292 3.43 -31.83 9.88
N PRO A 293 2.81 -30.71 10.29
CA PRO A 293 2.40 -30.50 11.66
C PRO A 293 1.35 -31.54 12.08
N MET A 294 1.28 -31.84 13.38
CA MET A 294 0.30 -32.79 13.97
C MET A 294 0.32 -34.14 13.25
N THR A 295 1.51 -34.61 12.85
CA THR A 295 1.67 -35.85 12.10
C THR A 295 2.72 -36.71 12.77
N PRO A 296 2.32 -37.84 13.41
CA PRO A 296 3.23 -38.77 14.03
C PRO A 296 4.03 -39.57 12.99
N GLU A 297 5.14 -40.19 13.39
CA GLU A 297 6.09 -40.86 12.52
C GLU A 297 5.44 -41.90 11.61
N ALA A 298 4.53 -42.72 12.15
CA ALA A 298 3.85 -43.78 11.38
C ALA A 298 3.04 -43.17 10.20
N ASP A 299 2.30 -42.06 10.44
CA ASP A 299 1.52 -41.40 9.42
C ASP A 299 2.44 -40.67 8.41
N ALA A 300 3.50 -40.06 8.90
CA ALA A 300 4.49 -39.40 8.04
C ALA A 300 5.21 -40.39 7.12
N ARG A 301 5.51 -41.59 7.63
CA ARG A 301 6.06 -42.71 6.85
C ARG A 301 5.10 -43.13 5.73
N ALA A 302 3.81 -43.29 6.06
CA ALA A 302 2.81 -43.62 5.07
C ALA A 302 2.67 -42.51 3.99
N ILE A 303 2.78 -41.23 4.39
CA ILE A 303 2.81 -40.10 3.44
C ILE A 303 4.08 -40.19 2.58
N ALA A 304 5.25 -40.44 3.15
CA ALA A 304 6.50 -40.54 2.42
C ALA A 304 6.44 -41.65 1.34
N GLU A 305 5.92 -42.84 1.67
CA GLU A 305 5.72 -43.91 0.69
C GLU A 305 4.70 -43.54 -0.39
N ARG A 306 3.63 -42.85 -0.04
CA ARG A 306 2.67 -42.33 -1.04
C ARG A 306 3.30 -41.30 -1.97
N LEU A 307 4.17 -40.42 -1.47
CA LEU A 307 4.91 -39.45 -2.29
C LEU A 307 5.85 -40.18 -3.26
N ARG A 308 6.65 -41.15 -2.75
CA ARG A 308 7.57 -41.95 -3.55
C ARG A 308 6.83 -42.65 -4.68
N THR A 309 5.79 -43.42 -4.35
CA THR A 309 5.00 -44.18 -5.33
C THR A 309 4.25 -43.25 -6.31
N ARG A 310 3.80 -42.07 -5.86
CA ARG A 310 3.14 -41.10 -6.73
C ARG A 310 4.09 -40.50 -7.76
N VAL A 311 5.34 -40.21 -7.38
CA VAL A 311 6.37 -39.74 -8.32
C VAL A 311 6.75 -40.86 -9.31
N GLU A 312 7.00 -42.08 -8.83
CA GLU A 312 7.27 -43.20 -9.69
C GLU A 312 6.13 -43.49 -10.70
N ALA A 313 4.87 -43.31 -10.26
CA ALA A 313 3.67 -43.44 -11.10
C ALA A 313 3.52 -42.34 -12.17
N LEU A 314 4.32 -41.30 -12.14
CA LEU A 314 4.36 -40.30 -13.26
C LEU A 314 4.95 -40.92 -14.54
N GLN A 315 5.68 -42.06 -14.41
CA GLN A 315 6.30 -42.81 -15.52
C GLN A 315 7.14 -41.89 -16.44
N ILE A 316 7.82 -40.88 -15.87
CA ILE A 316 8.74 -40.00 -16.61
C ILE A 316 9.98 -40.86 -16.96
N PRO A 317 10.27 -41.10 -18.26
CA PRO A 317 11.40 -41.96 -18.64
C PRO A 317 12.73 -41.38 -18.16
N HIS A 318 13.60 -42.28 -17.61
CA HIS A 318 14.96 -41.93 -17.21
C HIS A 318 15.98 -42.96 -17.69
N ALA A 319 16.37 -42.87 -18.95
CA ALA A 319 17.20 -43.84 -19.64
C ALA A 319 18.61 -44.05 -18.99
N HIS A 320 19.12 -43.03 -18.31
CA HIS A 320 20.44 -43.02 -17.67
C HIS A 320 20.39 -43.15 -16.13
N SER A 321 19.27 -43.59 -15.59
CA SER A 321 19.17 -43.88 -14.16
C SER A 321 19.67 -45.28 -13.85
N GLU A 322 20.51 -45.37 -12.82
CA GLU A 322 20.95 -46.65 -12.24
C GLU A 322 19.92 -47.25 -11.25
N VAL A 323 18.80 -46.53 -11.00
CA VAL A 323 17.82 -46.88 -9.95
C VAL A 323 16.58 -47.54 -10.55
N ALA A 324 15.99 -46.90 -11.58
CA ALA A 324 14.78 -47.37 -12.24
C ALA A 324 14.71 -46.77 -13.66
N PRO A 325 13.94 -47.39 -14.59
CA PRO A 325 13.78 -46.83 -15.95
C PRO A 325 12.97 -45.51 -15.98
N VAL A 326 12.48 -45.09 -14.86
CA VAL A 326 11.68 -43.84 -14.66
C VAL A 326 12.27 -43.02 -13.54
N VAL A 327 11.88 -41.75 -13.50
CA VAL A 327 12.26 -40.79 -12.43
C VAL A 327 11.70 -41.30 -11.11
N THR A 328 12.55 -41.32 -10.09
CA THR A 328 12.23 -41.67 -8.70
C THR A 328 12.72 -40.60 -7.74
N ILE A 329 12.27 -40.67 -6.51
CA ILE A 329 12.75 -39.85 -5.40
C ILE A 329 13.19 -40.67 -4.22
N SER A 330 14.23 -40.21 -3.53
CA SER A 330 14.61 -40.68 -2.20
C SER A 330 14.09 -39.72 -1.14
N ILE A 331 13.65 -40.25 0.00
CA ILE A 331 13.04 -39.47 1.07
C ILE A 331 13.70 -39.80 2.41
N GLY A 332 14.11 -38.78 3.14
CA GLY A 332 14.51 -38.87 4.54
C GLY A 332 13.46 -38.25 5.44
N LEU A 333 13.09 -38.94 6.50
CA LEU A 333 12.06 -38.54 7.45
C LEU A 333 12.63 -38.40 8.86
N SER A 334 12.25 -37.31 9.55
CA SER A 334 12.46 -37.17 11.00
C SER A 334 11.18 -36.59 11.63
N THR A 335 10.86 -37.09 12.84
CA THR A 335 9.70 -36.64 13.62
C THR A 335 10.19 -36.11 14.95
N LEU A 336 9.77 -34.89 15.27
CA LEU A 336 9.91 -34.31 16.61
C LEU A 336 8.71 -34.70 17.46
N MET A 337 8.97 -35.22 18.63
CA MET A 337 7.95 -35.42 19.66
C MET A 337 7.90 -34.20 20.61
N PRO A 338 6.73 -33.90 21.17
CA PRO A 338 6.56 -32.68 22.02
C PRO A 338 7.47 -32.61 23.24
N ALA A 339 7.92 -33.78 23.72
CA ALA A 339 8.84 -33.87 24.88
C ALA A 339 10.30 -33.59 24.52
N ASP A 340 10.64 -33.51 23.25
CA ASP A 340 12.02 -33.29 22.81
C ASP A 340 12.31 -31.80 22.75
N GLU A 341 13.19 -31.29 23.61
CA GLU A 341 13.69 -29.91 23.59
C GLU A 341 14.70 -29.66 22.46
N GLN A 342 14.47 -30.23 21.28
CA GLN A 342 15.40 -30.09 20.17
C GLN A 342 15.12 -28.87 19.31
N PRO A 343 16.15 -28.13 18.90
CA PRO A 343 15.98 -27.05 17.93
C PRO A 343 15.50 -27.60 16.58
N VAL A 344 14.62 -26.90 15.93
CA VAL A 344 14.09 -27.26 14.60
C VAL A 344 15.16 -27.56 13.55
N ALA A 345 16.27 -26.82 13.62
CA ALA A 345 17.41 -27.02 12.73
C ALA A 345 18.00 -28.44 12.86
N GLU A 346 17.96 -29.05 14.06
CA GLU A 346 18.42 -30.40 14.28
C GLU A 346 17.47 -31.42 13.64
N VAL A 347 16.17 -31.21 13.72
CA VAL A 347 15.18 -32.12 13.09
C VAL A 347 15.30 -32.12 11.57
N LEU A 348 15.54 -30.93 10.98
CA LEU A 348 15.83 -30.83 9.56
C LEU A 348 17.12 -31.56 9.18
N ALA A 349 18.18 -31.40 9.98
CA ALA A 349 19.45 -32.11 9.78
C ALA A 349 19.30 -33.62 9.96
N GLN A 350 18.40 -34.06 10.85
CA GLN A 350 18.10 -35.51 11.01
C GLN A 350 17.40 -36.09 9.77
N ALA A 351 16.45 -35.35 9.19
CA ALA A 351 15.77 -35.72 7.94
C ALA A 351 16.78 -35.79 6.77
N ASP A 352 17.71 -34.84 6.69
CA ASP A 352 18.78 -34.84 5.68
C ASP A 352 19.72 -36.05 5.84
N ARG A 353 20.13 -36.39 7.06
CA ARG A 353 20.90 -37.60 7.34
C ARG A 353 20.14 -38.87 6.94
N ALA A 354 18.83 -38.91 7.14
CA ALA A 354 17.98 -40.01 6.72
C ALA A 354 17.90 -40.11 5.18
N LEU A 355 17.79 -38.98 4.48
CA LEU A 355 17.84 -38.91 3.03
C LEU A 355 19.17 -39.42 2.46
N TYR A 356 20.28 -39.02 3.07
CA TYR A 356 21.58 -39.54 2.68
C TYR A 356 21.65 -41.07 2.80
N ARG A 357 21.08 -41.64 3.87
CA ARG A 357 20.98 -43.11 4.01
C ARG A 357 20.09 -43.74 2.94
N ALA A 358 18.96 -43.14 2.61
CA ALA A 358 18.08 -43.61 1.53
C ALA A 358 18.84 -43.67 0.19
N LYS A 359 19.62 -42.65 -0.13
CA LYS A 359 20.47 -42.63 -1.33
C LYS A 359 21.54 -43.72 -1.31
N ARG A 360 22.20 -43.95 -0.17
CA ARG A 360 23.23 -45.01 -0.04
C ARG A 360 22.68 -46.45 -0.09
N GLN A 361 21.46 -46.66 0.39
CA GLN A 361 20.81 -47.99 0.42
C GLN A 361 20.19 -48.39 -0.93
N GLY A 362 20.40 -47.61 -1.99
CA GLY A 362 19.97 -47.97 -3.34
C GLY A 362 18.85 -47.07 -3.87
N ARG A 363 18.59 -45.90 -3.24
CA ARG A 363 17.62 -44.90 -3.68
C ARG A 363 16.19 -45.41 -3.75
N ASN A 364 15.26 -44.61 -4.36
CA ASN A 364 13.83 -44.92 -4.52
C ASN A 364 13.16 -45.46 -3.26
N ARG A 365 13.40 -44.85 -2.10
CA ARG A 365 12.89 -45.28 -0.80
C ARG A 365 12.73 -44.14 0.20
N ALA A 366 11.91 -44.40 1.20
CA ALA A 366 11.81 -43.54 2.39
C ALA A 366 12.58 -44.23 3.56
N VAL A 367 13.38 -43.43 4.28
CA VAL A 367 14.13 -43.85 5.45
C VAL A 367 13.83 -42.92 6.62
N VAL A 368 13.52 -43.52 7.79
CA VAL A 368 13.26 -42.76 9.02
C VAL A 368 14.58 -42.55 9.78
N HIS A 369 14.72 -41.38 10.37
CA HIS A 369 15.85 -41.09 11.25
C HIS A 369 15.78 -42.01 12.48
N GLY A 370 16.92 -42.63 12.85
CA GLY A 370 16.97 -43.59 13.98
C GLY A 370 16.75 -45.04 13.60
N GLU A 371 16.20 -45.37 12.42
CA GLU A 371 16.20 -46.75 11.94
C GLU A 371 17.63 -47.25 11.65
N THR A 372 18.08 -48.25 12.38
CA THR A 372 19.26 -49.03 12.03
C THR A 372 18.84 -50.03 10.97
N GLY A 373 19.31 -49.83 9.71
CA GLY A 373 19.10 -50.75 8.61
C GLY A 373 19.91 -52.03 8.72
#